data_918bbc21afd4d0f53d7444ba1ca1f9c1
#
_entry.id   918bbc21afd4d0f53d7444ba1ca1f9c1
#
_cell.length_a   1.000
_cell.length_b   1.000
_cell.length_c   1.000
_cell.angle_alpha   90.00
_cell.angle_beta   90.00
_cell.angle_gamma   90.00
#
_symmetry.space_group_name_H-M   'P 1'
#
loop_
_entity.id
_entity.type
_entity.pdbx_description
1 polymer ?
#
loop_
_entity_poly.entity_id
_entity_poly.type
_entity_poly.pdbx_seq_one_letter_code
_entity_poly.pdbx_strand_id
1 'polypeptide(L)'
;CYVNPLIYSDELKSDCEQMNELTDVVITYDFSDRKETVDRTLIKEWLGRDEDGSLILDKDAIASYVGQLAAKYDTVGTDRTFSTYDNRDITVSGGTYGWLIDQPKETDALYQAILDKKTQVREPVYAQKAASRDTNDIGYSYVEVSLTDRRLVLYKSGTPVVDTGIAISSSTPDGVYSIEEKKTGVSVGNMTADCWLSFTDDLGIYGDPGLNLSAITDTEEDSFGSTDYVDFSSDMTDWTGTEGCIVLPEEAAQELYQNVETGMPVVIYK
;
A
#
# COMPACT_ATOMS: atom_id res chain seq x y z
N CYS A 1 -56.68 -33.22 -17.22
CA CYS A 1 -55.57 -32.46 -16.68
C CYS A 1 -55.65 -32.51 -15.17
N TYR A 2 -54.81 -33.34 -14.55
CA TYR A 2 -54.64 -33.30 -13.08
C TYR A 2 -53.59 -32.19 -12.82
N VAL A 3 -54.04 -31.07 -12.28
CA VAL A 3 -53.18 -30.07 -11.67
C VAL A 3 -52.90 -30.63 -10.25
N ASN A 4 -51.74 -31.17 -10.04
CA ASN A 4 -51.27 -31.45 -8.66
C ASN A 4 -51.34 -30.14 -7.88
N PRO A 5 -52.11 -30.07 -6.77
CA PRO A 5 -52.07 -28.92 -5.91
C PRO A 5 -50.64 -28.77 -5.39
N LEU A 6 -50.08 -27.58 -5.50
CA LEU A 6 -48.80 -27.24 -4.87
C LEU A 6 -48.96 -27.53 -3.35
N ILE A 7 -48.37 -28.63 -2.89
CA ILE A 7 -48.32 -28.96 -1.46
C ILE A 7 -47.25 -28.03 -0.90
N TYR A 8 -47.66 -26.96 -0.28
CA TYR A 8 -46.81 -26.16 0.57
C TYR A 8 -46.54 -26.97 1.86
N SER A 9 -45.42 -27.69 1.88
CA SER A 9 -44.96 -28.28 3.12
C SER A 9 -44.49 -27.17 4.07
N ASP A 10 -44.61 -27.37 5.36
CA ASP A 10 -44.12 -26.42 6.37
C ASP A 10 -42.58 -26.21 6.22
N GLU A 11 -41.88 -27.25 5.76
CA GLU A 11 -40.43 -27.15 5.41
C GLU A 11 -40.18 -26.17 4.29
N LEU A 12 -40.92 -26.27 3.18
CA LEU A 12 -40.77 -25.36 2.04
C LEU A 12 -41.04 -23.90 2.41
N LYS A 13 -42.02 -23.71 3.31
CA LYS A 13 -42.34 -22.37 3.81
C LYS A 13 -41.22 -21.84 4.70
N SER A 14 -40.68 -22.66 5.60
CA SER A 14 -39.55 -22.32 6.46
C SER A 14 -38.31 -21.95 5.62
N ASP A 15 -37.99 -22.73 4.58
CA ASP A 15 -36.90 -22.46 3.67
C ASP A 15 -37.07 -21.10 2.94
N CYS A 16 -38.31 -20.86 2.44
CA CYS A 16 -38.60 -19.59 1.78
C CYS A 16 -38.44 -18.38 2.73
N GLU A 17 -38.86 -18.52 3.98
CA GLU A 17 -38.70 -17.49 5.00
C GLU A 17 -37.22 -17.26 5.29
N GLN A 18 -36.41 -18.29 5.48
CA GLN A 18 -34.96 -18.18 5.68
C GLN A 18 -34.25 -17.57 4.48
N MET A 19 -34.57 -18.00 3.26
CA MET A 19 -34.02 -17.41 2.03
C MET A 19 -34.33 -15.93 1.94
N ASN A 20 -35.55 -15.53 2.24
CA ASN A 20 -35.93 -14.12 2.24
C ASN A 20 -35.16 -13.32 3.27
N GLU A 21 -35.04 -13.81 4.49
CA GLU A 21 -34.31 -13.14 5.57
C GLU A 21 -32.83 -12.93 5.23
N LEU A 22 -32.15 -13.93 4.66
CA LEU A 22 -30.75 -13.82 4.23
C LEU A 22 -30.60 -12.86 3.05
N THR A 23 -31.53 -12.87 2.10
CA THR A 23 -31.48 -12.04 0.91
C THR A 23 -31.98 -10.60 1.11
N ASP A 24 -32.62 -10.29 2.24
CA ASP A 24 -32.99 -8.91 2.59
C ASP A 24 -31.82 -8.09 3.15
N VAL A 25 -30.67 -8.74 3.37
CA VAL A 25 -29.44 -8.07 3.78
C VAL A 25 -28.87 -7.22 2.64
N VAL A 26 -28.44 -6.01 2.97
CA VAL A 26 -27.73 -5.12 2.05
C VAL A 26 -26.43 -4.68 2.71
N ILE A 27 -25.29 -5.02 2.10
CA ILE A 27 -23.97 -4.60 2.57
C ILE A 27 -23.39 -3.68 1.50
N THR A 28 -23.11 -2.43 1.87
CA THR A 28 -22.49 -1.45 1.00
C THR A 28 -21.03 -1.28 1.41
N TYR A 29 -20.11 -1.66 0.53
CA TYR A 29 -18.71 -1.32 0.67
C TYR A 29 -18.48 0.13 0.29
N ASP A 30 -17.86 0.88 1.18
CA ASP A 30 -17.46 2.27 0.96
C ASP A 30 -15.94 2.35 0.79
N PHE A 31 -15.51 2.67 -0.43
CA PHE A 31 -14.10 2.86 -0.77
C PHE A 31 -13.69 4.34 -0.76
N SER A 32 -14.49 5.21 -0.14
CA SER A 32 -14.37 6.68 -0.13
C SER A 32 -14.73 7.32 -1.45
N ASP A 33 -14.08 6.97 -2.55
CA ASP A 33 -14.30 7.51 -3.90
C ASP A 33 -15.42 6.80 -4.66
N ARG A 34 -15.79 5.58 -4.26
CA ARG A 34 -16.81 4.75 -4.91
C ARG A 34 -17.44 3.74 -3.94
N LYS A 35 -18.56 3.13 -4.37
CA LYS A 35 -19.28 2.15 -3.56
C LYS A 35 -19.60 0.91 -4.36
N GLU A 36 -19.59 -0.24 -3.69
CA GLU A 36 -20.09 -1.52 -4.19
C GLU A 36 -21.15 -2.07 -3.25
N THR A 37 -22.16 -2.71 -3.81
CA THR A 37 -23.28 -3.19 -3.01
C THR A 37 -23.47 -4.69 -3.21
N VAL A 38 -23.48 -5.41 -2.11
CA VAL A 38 -23.93 -6.79 -2.01
C VAL A 38 -25.39 -6.75 -1.61
N ASP A 39 -26.25 -7.16 -2.52
CA ASP A 39 -27.69 -7.14 -2.34
C ASP A 39 -28.31 -8.53 -2.59
N ARG A 40 -29.65 -8.57 -2.57
CA ARG A 40 -30.43 -9.75 -2.86
C ARG A 40 -29.99 -10.50 -4.11
N THR A 41 -29.56 -9.80 -5.17
CA THR A 41 -29.19 -10.41 -6.45
C THR A 41 -27.97 -11.29 -6.31
N LEU A 42 -26.94 -10.76 -5.67
CA LEU A 42 -25.68 -11.48 -5.39
C LEU A 42 -25.89 -12.58 -4.34
N ILE A 43 -26.57 -12.26 -3.23
CA ILE A 43 -26.75 -13.24 -2.13
C ILE A 43 -27.51 -14.48 -2.62
N LYS A 44 -28.48 -14.31 -3.51
CA LYS A 44 -29.20 -15.45 -4.11
C LYS A 44 -28.28 -16.41 -4.88
N GLU A 45 -27.26 -15.89 -5.54
CA GLU A 45 -26.29 -16.70 -6.29
C GLU A 45 -25.39 -17.53 -5.36
N TRP A 46 -25.27 -17.10 -4.09
CA TRP A 46 -24.47 -17.76 -3.05
C TRP A 46 -25.28 -18.71 -2.19
N LEU A 47 -26.60 -18.78 -2.37
CA LEU A 47 -27.43 -19.74 -1.65
C LEU A 47 -27.45 -21.06 -2.39
N GLY A 48 -27.17 -22.14 -1.67
CA GLY A 48 -27.19 -23.51 -2.16
C GLY A 48 -27.92 -24.46 -1.22
N ARG A 49 -27.83 -25.75 -1.49
CA ARG A 49 -28.27 -26.79 -0.62
C ARG A 49 -27.15 -27.78 -0.39
N ASP A 50 -27.02 -28.26 0.84
CA ASP A 50 -26.10 -29.33 1.18
C ASP A 50 -26.65 -30.72 0.72
N GLU A 51 -25.89 -31.77 1.04
CA GLU A 51 -26.25 -33.15 0.68
C GLU A 51 -27.55 -33.61 1.34
N ASP A 52 -27.92 -33.06 2.49
CA ASP A 52 -29.16 -33.34 3.22
C ASP A 52 -30.34 -32.48 2.73
N GLY A 53 -30.08 -31.56 1.80
CA GLY A 53 -31.06 -30.64 1.22
C GLY A 53 -31.29 -29.36 2.04
N SER A 54 -30.52 -29.13 3.12
CA SER A 54 -30.64 -27.93 3.96
C SER A 54 -30.07 -26.72 3.23
N LEU A 55 -30.66 -25.55 3.47
CA LEU A 55 -30.20 -24.29 2.91
C LEU A 55 -28.84 -23.92 3.47
N ILE A 56 -27.88 -23.67 2.57
CA ILE A 56 -26.54 -23.20 2.94
C ILE A 56 -26.19 -21.92 2.21
N LEU A 57 -25.31 -21.13 2.82
CA LEU A 57 -24.63 -20.00 2.19
C LEU A 57 -23.25 -20.48 1.76
N ASP A 58 -22.98 -20.39 0.45
CA ASP A 58 -21.73 -20.87 -0.16
C ASP A 58 -20.59 -19.88 0.11
N LYS A 59 -19.68 -20.28 0.99
CA LYS A 59 -18.52 -19.47 1.39
C LYS A 59 -17.49 -19.35 0.27
N ASP A 60 -17.36 -20.35 -0.61
CA ASP A 60 -16.40 -20.31 -1.73
C ASP A 60 -16.89 -19.35 -2.82
N ALA A 61 -18.20 -19.26 -3.02
CA ALA A 61 -18.78 -18.24 -3.90
C ALA A 61 -18.54 -16.82 -3.37
N ILE A 62 -18.67 -16.63 -2.05
CA ILE A 62 -18.33 -15.36 -1.38
C ILE A 62 -16.84 -15.04 -1.52
N ALA A 63 -15.95 -16.03 -1.32
CA ALA A 63 -14.51 -15.85 -1.50
C ALA A 63 -14.17 -15.44 -2.94
N SER A 64 -14.85 -16.05 -3.92
CA SER A 64 -14.68 -15.68 -5.32
C SER A 64 -15.10 -14.23 -5.60
N TYR A 65 -16.19 -13.77 -5.00
CA TYR A 65 -16.62 -12.37 -5.09
C TYR A 65 -15.61 -11.42 -4.43
N VAL A 66 -15.12 -11.75 -3.24
CA VAL A 66 -14.09 -10.96 -2.53
C VAL A 66 -12.81 -10.89 -3.36
N GLY A 67 -12.41 -11.98 -4.03
CA GLY A 67 -11.28 -11.98 -4.97
C GLY A 67 -11.49 -11.03 -6.16
N GLN A 68 -12.71 -10.95 -6.72
CA GLN A 68 -13.03 -9.98 -7.78
C GLN A 68 -13.00 -8.54 -7.24
N LEU A 69 -13.46 -8.32 -6.02
CA LEU A 69 -13.41 -7.03 -5.35
C LEU A 69 -11.95 -6.58 -5.15
N ALA A 70 -11.10 -7.49 -4.67
CA ALA A 70 -9.66 -7.25 -4.53
C ALA A 70 -9.00 -6.93 -5.87
N ALA A 71 -9.23 -7.72 -6.91
CA ALA A 71 -8.69 -7.48 -8.24
C ALA A 71 -9.09 -6.11 -8.82
N LYS A 72 -10.23 -5.56 -8.40
CA LYS A 72 -10.74 -4.26 -8.86
C LYS A 72 -10.21 -3.08 -8.04
N TYR A 73 -9.91 -3.28 -6.75
CA TYR A 73 -9.69 -2.20 -5.80
C TYR A 73 -8.34 -2.22 -5.08
N ASP A 74 -7.60 -3.33 -5.14
CA ASP A 74 -6.23 -3.37 -4.65
C ASP A 74 -5.31 -2.59 -5.59
N THR A 75 -4.35 -1.88 -4.99
CA THR A 75 -3.44 -0.99 -5.72
C THR A 75 -1.98 -1.25 -5.41
N VAL A 76 -1.67 -2.24 -4.56
CA VAL A 76 -0.28 -2.65 -4.31
C VAL A 76 0.37 -3.09 -5.62
N GLY A 77 1.56 -2.53 -5.91
CA GLY A 77 2.34 -2.86 -7.10
C GLY A 77 1.80 -2.31 -8.43
N THR A 78 0.73 -1.51 -8.42
CA THR A 78 0.21 -0.88 -9.63
C THR A 78 1.02 0.35 -10.02
N ASP A 79 1.02 0.67 -11.31
CA ASP A 79 1.63 1.89 -11.83
C ASP A 79 0.87 3.13 -11.34
N ARG A 80 1.64 4.18 -10.99
CA ARG A 80 1.08 5.46 -10.53
C ARG A 80 1.69 6.61 -11.30
N THR A 81 0.85 7.54 -11.76
CA THR A 81 1.32 8.84 -12.22
C THR A 81 1.65 9.69 -11.00
N PHE A 82 2.87 10.21 -10.93
CA PHE A 82 3.37 11.01 -9.83
C PHE A 82 3.97 12.31 -10.37
N SER A 83 3.59 13.44 -9.77
CA SER A 83 4.18 14.75 -10.06
C SER A 83 5.36 14.98 -9.12
N THR A 84 6.55 15.08 -9.66
CA THR A 84 7.80 15.24 -8.94
C THR A 84 7.98 16.64 -8.35
N TYR A 85 8.96 16.81 -7.45
CA TYR A 85 9.32 18.09 -6.83
C TYR A 85 9.62 19.20 -7.85
N ASP A 86 10.06 18.87 -9.06
CA ASP A 86 10.33 19.79 -10.17
C ASP A 86 9.18 19.88 -11.19
N ASN A 87 7.99 19.40 -10.83
CA ASN A 87 6.76 19.43 -11.61
C ASN A 87 6.81 18.62 -12.92
N ARG A 88 7.55 17.53 -12.97
CA ARG A 88 7.45 16.52 -14.03
C ARG A 88 6.43 15.45 -13.65
N ASP A 89 5.60 15.07 -14.58
CA ASP A 89 4.72 13.89 -14.41
C ASP A 89 5.47 12.65 -14.89
N ILE A 90 5.66 11.70 -13.98
CA ILE A 90 6.31 10.43 -14.24
C ILE A 90 5.38 9.27 -13.89
N THR A 91 5.70 8.08 -14.39
CA THR A 91 5.08 6.84 -13.94
C THR A 91 6.03 6.12 -13.01
N VAL A 92 5.59 5.87 -11.78
CA VAL A 92 6.32 5.05 -10.80
C VAL A 92 5.64 3.70 -10.70
N SER A 93 6.39 2.64 -10.92
CA SER A 93 5.92 1.25 -10.94
C SER A 93 6.54 0.46 -9.81
N GLY A 94 5.82 -0.54 -9.30
CA GLY A 94 6.33 -1.45 -8.29
C GLY A 94 6.29 -0.91 -6.86
N GLY A 95 7.08 -1.54 -5.98
CA GLY A 95 7.04 -1.32 -4.54
C GLY A 95 5.92 -2.11 -3.85
N THR A 96 5.81 -1.93 -2.54
CA THR A 96 4.90 -2.68 -1.67
C THR A 96 3.73 -1.83 -1.16
N TYR A 97 3.69 -0.55 -1.52
CA TYR A 97 2.67 0.38 -1.04
C TYR A 97 1.37 0.31 -1.82
N GLY A 98 0.25 0.50 -1.15
CA GLY A 98 -1.07 0.58 -1.77
C GLY A 98 -2.17 0.03 -0.87
N TRP A 99 -3.38 -0.03 -1.40
CA TRP A 99 -4.52 -0.69 -0.78
C TRP A 99 -4.44 -2.18 -1.06
N LEU A 100 -4.71 -2.99 -0.03
CA LEU A 100 -4.73 -4.44 -0.13
C LEU A 100 -5.83 -5.00 0.77
N ILE A 101 -6.80 -5.69 0.19
CA ILE A 101 -7.88 -6.36 0.93
C ILE A 101 -7.35 -7.66 1.54
N ASP A 102 -7.61 -7.88 2.83
CA ASP A 102 -7.39 -9.17 3.49
C ASP A 102 -8.52 -10.12 3.06
N GLN A 103 -8.34 -10.77 1.91
CA GLN A 103 -9.38 -11.59 1.30
C GLN A 103 -9.92 -12.66 2.24
N PRO A 104 -9.11 -13.44 2.99
CA PRO A 104 -9.62 -14.41 3.95
C PRO A 104 -10.49 -13.79 5.04
N LYS A 105 -10.00 -12.72 5.69
CA LYS A 105 -10.76 -12.05 6.75
C LYS A 105 -11.99 -11.34 6.22
N GLU A 106 -11.92 -10.76 5.02
CA GLU A 106 -13.08 -10.13 4.40
C GLU A 106 -14.16 -11.16 4.03
N THR A 107 -13.75 -12.32 3.51
CA THR A 107 -14.67 -13.43 3.22
C THR A 107 -15.40 -13.86 4.50
N ASP A 108 -14.68 -14.04 5.61
CA ASP A 108 -15.27 -14.40 6.89
C ASP A 108 -16.23 -13.32 7.41
N ALA A 109 -15.83 -12.07 7.30
CA ALA A 109 -16.62 -10.93 7.76
C ALA A 109 -17.91 -10.76 6.94
N LEU A 110 -17.83 -10.92 5.61
CA LEU A 110 -19.00 -10.85 4.72
C LEU A 110 -19.95 -12.02 4.95
N TYR A 111 -19.41 -13.23 5.02
CA TYR A 111 -20.17 -14.44 5.33
C TYR A 111 -20.94 -14.28 6.64
N GLN A 112 -20.24 -13.86 7.70
CA GLN A 112 -20.86 -13.69 9.01
C GLN A 112 -21.90 -12.57 9.04
N ALA A 113 -21.66 -11.45 8.33
CA ALA A 113 -22.61 -10.34 8.25
C ALA A 113 -23.94 -10.75 7.60
N ILE A 114 -23.90 -11.63 6.58
CA ILE A 114 -25.09 -12.17 5.93
C ILE A 114 -25.82 -13.11 6.90
N LEU A 115 -25.12 -14.03 7.58
CA LEU A 115 -25.74 -14.92 8.56
C LEU A 115 -26.37 -14.16 9.74
N ASP A 116 -25.73 -13.11 10.20
CA ASP A 116 -26.23 -12.24 11.26
C ASP A 116 -27.37 -11.29 10.78
N LYS A 117 -27.70 -11.33 9.48
CA LYS A 117 -28.74 -10.48 8.85
C LYS A 117 -28.49 -8.99 9.07
N LYS A 118 -27.22 -8.57 8.99
CA LYS A 118 -26.80 -7.19 9.25
C LYS A 118 -26.71 -6.38 7.95
N THR A 119 -27.69 -5.52 7.71
CA THR A 119 -27.56 -4.46 6.71
C THR A 119 -26.63 -3.36 7.24
N GLN A 120 -25.58 -3.01 6.48
CA GLN A 120 -24.56 -2.06 6.91
C GLN A 120 -23.82 -1.39 5.75
N VAL A 121 -23.25 -0.24 6.04
CA VAL A 121 -22.23 0.41 5.20
C VAL A 121 -20.89 0.27 5.91
N ARG A 122 -19.87 -0.24 5.22
CA ARG A 122 -18.55 -0.47 5.82
C ARG A 122 -17.43 -0.44 4.78
N GLU A 123 -16.21 -0.27 5.24
CA GLU A 123 -15.04 -0.60 4.44
C GLU A 123 -14.79 -2.12 4.42
N PRO A 124 -14.09 -2.64 3.40
CA PRO A 124 -13.52 -3.99 3.47
C PRO A 124 -12.52 -4.14 4.63
N VAL A 125 -12.27 -5.37 5.05
CA VAL A 125 -11.13 -5.65 5.92
C VAL A 125 -9.87 -5.58 5.08
N TYR A 126 -8.99 -4.63 5.41
CA TYR A 126 -7.74 -4.45 4.70
C TYR A 126 -6.57 -5.15 5.40
N ALA A 127 -5.69 -5.76 4.65
CA ALA A 127 -4.36 -6.17 5.09
C ALA A 127 -3.42 -4.95 5.12
N GLN A 128 -3.61 -4.01 4.18
CA GLN A 128 -2.86 -2.77 4.11
C GLN A 128 -3.75 -1.63 3.64
N LYS A 129 -3.60 -0.45 4.24
CA LYS A 129 -4.26 0.79 3.81
C LYS A 129 -3.23 1.78 3.26
N ALA A 130 -3.58 2.47 2.18
CA ALA A 130 -2.84 3.62 1.70
C ALA A 130 -3.37 4.92 2.32
N ALA A 131 -2.63 6.02 2.13
CA ALA A 131 -2.95 7.31 2.74
C ALA A 131 -4.20 7.97 2.11
N SER A 132 -4.45 7.72 0.84
CA SER A 132 -5.57 8.34 0.11
C SER A 132 -6.06 7.42 -1.01
N ARG A 133 -7.28 7.67 -1.49
CA ARG A 133 -7.76 7.15 -2.77
C ARG A 133 -7.87 8.24 -3.84
N ASP A 134 -7.68 9.51 -3.46
CA ASP A 134 -7.88 10.66 -4.35
C ASP A 134 -6.61 11.09 -5.09
N THR A 135 -5.42 10.80 -4.53
CA THR A 135 -4.13 11.29 -5.01
C THR A 135 -3.16 10.14 -5.27
N ASN A 136 -3.51 9.22 -6.16
CA ASN A 136 -2.70 8.05 -6.51
C ASN A 136 -2.26 7.21 -5.30
N ASP A 137 -3.11 7.15 -4.26
CA ASP A 137 -2.91 6.54 -2.95
C ASP A 137 -1.90 7.27 -2.05
N ILE A 138 -1.05 8.17 -2.57
CA ILE A 138 0.08 8.79 -1.86
C ILE A 138 -0.39 9.90 -0.92
N GLY A 139 -1.41 10.67 -1.31
CA GLY A 139 -1.88 11.82 -0.53
C GLY A 139 -0.92 13.01 -0.61
N TYR A 140 -0.92 13.86 0.43
CA TYR A 140 -0.15 15.10 0.48
C TYR A 140 1.00 15.08 1.49
N SER A 141 1.22 13.94 2.16
CA SER A 141 2.33 13.76 3.10
C SER A 141 3.09 12.50 2.73
N TYR A 142 4.30 12.66 2.24
CA TYR A 142 5.12 11.57 1.71
C TYR A 142 6.60 11.96 1.67
N VAL A 143 7.45 10.96 1.56
CA VAL A 143 8.87 11.13 1.25
C VAL A 143 9.06 10.91 -0.24
N GLU A 144 9.66 11.85 -0.93
CA GLU A 144 10.04 11.78 -2.34
C GLU A 144 11.54 11.58 -2.46
N VAL A 145 11.96 10.63 -3.29
CA VAL A 145 13.37 10.31 -3.52
C VAL A 145 13.64 10.22 -5.02
N SER A 146 14.39 11.20 -5.54
CA SER A 146 14.96 11.14 -6.88
C SER A 146 16.33 10.47 -6.82
N LEU A 147 16.46 9.30 -7.45
CA LEU A 147 17.73 8.58 -7.53
C LEU A 147 18.69 9.28 -8.50
N THR A 148 18.15 9.85 -9.59
CA THR A 148 18.94 10.58 -10.59
C THR A 148 19.52 11.88 -10.01
N ASP A 149 18.67 12.68 -9.34
CA ASP A 149 19.08 13.96 -8.79
C ASP A 149 19.73 13.83 -7.40
N ARG A 150 19.73 12.60 -6.84
CA ARG A 150 20.23 12.30 -5.49
C ARG A 150 19.67 13.25 -4.46
N ARG A 151 18.36 13.37 -4.46
CA ARG A 151 17.61 14.31 -3.62
C ARG A 151 16.48 13.59 -2.90
N LEU A 152 16.29 13.94 -1.63
CA LEU A 152 15.16 13.54 -0.84
C LEU A 152 14.41 14.76 -0.37
N VAL A 153 13.09 14.75 -0.56
CA VAL A 153 12.18 15.79 -0.05
C VAL A 153 11.08 15.14 0.77
N LEU A 154 10.88 15.61 2.00
CA LEU A 154 9.72 15.27 2.82
C LEU A 154 8.65 16.32 2.64
N TYR A 155 7.47 15.91 2.23
CA TYR A 155 6.26 16.75 2.23
C TYR A 155 5.35 16.41 3.40
N LYS A 156 4.82 17.46 4.05
CA LYS A 156 3.71 17.35 5.03
C LYS A 156 2.58 18.26 4.58
N SER A 157 1.43 17.68 4.32
CA SER A 157 0.25 18.41 3.81
C SER A 157 0.57 19.29 2.59
N GLY A 158 1.38 18.77 1.68
CA GLY A 158 1.80 19.46 0.45
C GLY A 158 2.90 20.51 0.62
N THR A 159 3.45 20.69 1.83
CA THR A 159 4.54 21.63 2.10
C THR A 159 5.84 20.87 2.33
N PRO A 160 6.96 21.23 1.63
CA PRO A 160 8.25 20.62 1.90
C PRO A 160 8.75 21.02 3.28
N VAL A 161 9.20 20.02 4.06
CA VAL A 161 9.72 20.17 5.43
C VAL A 161 11.19 19.85 5.50
N VAL A 162 11.61 18.77 4.83
CA VAL A 162 13.02 18.40 4.67
C VAL A 162 13.34 18.40 3.19
N ASP A 163 14.48 18.93 2.81
CA ASP A 163 14.98 18.95 1.43
C ASP A 163 16.51 18.80 1.49
N THR A 164 17.01 17.65 1.07
CA THR A 164 18.43 17.30 1.24
C THR A 164 18.96 16.46 0.11
N GLY A 165 20.25 16.55 -0.15
CA GLY A 165 20.98 15.58 -0.95
C GLY A 165 21.12 14.25 -0.22
N ILE A 166 21.31 13.17 -0.97
CA ILE A 166 21.41 11.80 -0.46
C ILE A 166 22.57 11.05 -1.10
N ALA A 167 23.10 10.06 -0.39
CA ALA A 167 23.91 9.01 -0.98
C ALA A 167 23.09 7.74 -1.14
N ILE A 168 23.25 7.07 -2.27
CA ILE A 168 22.55 5.84 -2.65
C ILE A 168 23.52 4.86 -3.31
N SER A 169 23.14 3.60 -3.37
CA SER A 169 23.83 2.58 -4.18
C SER A 169 23.06 2.28 -5.47
N SER A 170 23.72 1.62 -6.43
CA SER A 170 23.07 1.17 -7.66
C SER A 170 21.97 0.12 -7.42
N SER A 171 21.93 -0.50 -6.25
CA SER A 171 20.90 -1.47 -5.83
C SER A 171 19.70 -0.84 -5.12
N THR A 172 19.68 0.49 -4.89
CA THR A 172 18.50 1.16 -4.31
C THR A 172 17.31 1.00 -5.26
N PRO A 173 16.22 0.36 -4.80
CA PRO A 173 15.07 0.06 -5.66
C PRO A 173 14.23 1.30 -5.93
N ASP A 174 13.70 1.41 -7.15
CA ASP A 174 12.59 2.32 -7.47
C ASP A 174 11.25 1.67 -7.13
N GLY A 175 10.22 2.49 -6.94
CA GLY A 175 8.88 2.04 -6.55
C GLY A 175 8.23 2.91 -5.49
N VAL A 176 7.04 2.50 -5.05
CA VAL A 176 6.35 3.15 -3.93
C VAL A 176 6.30 2.20 -2.75
N TYR A 177 6.82 2.66 -1.63
CA TYR A 177 6.95 1.94 -0.37
C TYR A 177 6.25 2.71 0.75
N SER A 178 6.31 2.22 1.97
CA SER A 178 5.93 2.96 3.18
C SER A 178 7.01 2.89 4.22
N ILE A 179 7.06 3.88 5.10
CA ILE A 179 7.85 3.73 6.33
C ILE A 179 7.22 2.63 7.17
N GLU A 180 7.92 1.51 7.30
CA GLU A 180 7.42 0.33 8.04
C GLU A 180 7.72 0.43 9.52
N GLU A 181 8.96 0.83 9.86
CA GLU A 181 9.40 0.97 11.24
C GLU A 181 10.34 2.17 11.42
N LYS A 182 10.33 2.70 12.63
CA LYS A 182 11.26 3.72 13.11
C LYS A 182 12.07 3.13 14.26
N LYS A 183 13.38 3.04 14.10
CA LYS A 183 14.30 2.47 15.10
C LYS A 183 15.46 3.41 15.41
N THR A 184 16.04 3.22 16.58
CA THR A 184 17.28 3.87 16.98
C THR A 184 18.32 2.82 17.35
N GLY A 185 19.60 3.16 17.18
CA GLY A 185 20.69 2.25 17.57
C GLY A 185 20.79 1.02 16.67
N VAL A 186 20.45 1.15 15.37
CA VAL A 186 20.54 0.05 14.39
C VAL A 186 21.99 -0.06 13.90
N SER A 187 22.56 -1.27 13.94
CA SER A 187 23.89 -1.53 13.38
C SER A 187 23.82 -1.59 11.86
N VAL A 188 24.55 -0.71 11.20
CA VAL A 188 24.63 -0.63 9.73
C VAL A 188 26.11 -0.69 9.36
N GLY A 189 26.58 -1.83 8.83
CA GLY A 189 28.00 -2.03 8.59
C GLY A 189 28.83 -1.86 9.87
N ASN A 190 29.74 -0.92 9.85
CA ASN A 190 30.63 -0.62 10.99
C ASN A 190 30.14 0.54 11.89
N MET A 191 28.96 1.08 11.62
CA MET A 191 28.39 2.21 12.36
C MET A 191 27.07 1.84 13.04
N THR A 192 26.61 2.73 13.90
CA THR A 192 25.28 2.66 14.52
C THR A 192 24.46 3.84 14.02
N ALA A 193 23.32 3.56 13.38
CA ALA A 193 22.38 4.58 12.95
C ALA A 193 21.37 4.89 14.08
N ASP A 194 21.31 6.13 14.51
CA ASP A 194 20.37 6.59 15.55
C ASP A 194 18.99 6.95 14.97
N CYS A 195 18.91 7.16 13.66
CA CYS A 195 17.69 7.47 12.94
C CYS A 195 17.51 6.48 11.79
N TRP A 196 16.93 5.30 12.07
CA TRP A 196 16.63 4.29 11.06
C TRP A 196 15.14 4.30 10.73
N LEU A 197 14.83 4.43 9.45
CA LEU A 197 13.49 4.38 8.87
C LEU A 197 13.45 3.26 7.84
N SER A 198 12.92 2.08 8.19
CA SER A 198 12.79 1.01 7.21
C SER A 198 11.66 1.29 6.22
N PHE A 199 11.86 0.95 4.95
CA PHE A 199 10.83 0.97 3.91
C PHE A 199 10.66 -0.39 3.22
N THR A 200 11.50 -1.35 3.59
CA THR A 200 11.34 -2.78 3.35
C THR A 200 11.93 -3.54 4.55
N ASP A 201 11.79 -4.86 4.59
CA ASP A 201 12.35 -5.70 5.65
C ASP A 201 13.85 -5.43 5.88
N ASP A 202 14.62 -5.19 4.80
CA ASP A 202 16.09 -5.10 4.85
C ASP A 202 16.63 -3.70 4.51
N LEU A 203 15.81 -2.81 3.92
CA LEU A 203 16.27 -1.51 3.44
C LEU A 203 15.68 -0.36 4.24
N GLY A 204 16.49 0.67 4.45
CA GLY A 204 16.10 1.83 5.23
C GLY A 204 16.74 3.13 4.76
N ILE A 205 16.23 4.20 5.35
CA ILE A 205 16.78 5.56 5.25
C ILE A 205 17.43 5.86 6.60
N TYR A 206 18.68 6.33 6.60
CA TYR A 206 19.40 6.64 7.85
C TYR A 206 20.41 7.76 7.69
N GLY A 207 20.90 8.29 8.81
CA GLY A 207 21.92 9.33 8.88
C GLY A 207 23.33 8.76 8.99
N ASP A 208 24.29 9.39 8.29
CA ASP A 208 25.72 9.15 8.47
C ASP A 208 26.39 10.49 8.83
N PRO A 209 26.97 10.63 10.06
CA PRO A 209 27.69 11.84 10.45
C PRO A 209 28.95 12.09 9.62
N GLY A 210 29.47 11.08 8.92
CA GLY A 210 30.61 11.19 8.00
C GLY A 210 30.23 11.62 6.59
N LEU A 211 28.95 11.63 6.23
CA LEU A 211 28.49 11.99 4.89
C LEU A 211 28.66 13.48 4.63
N ASN A 212 29.58 13.83 3.74
CA ASN A 212 29.85 15.20 3.29
C ASN A 212 29.41 15.38 1.85
N LEU A 213 28.22 15.93 1.63
CA LEU A 213 27.67 16.16 0.29
C LEU A 213 28.42 17.25 -0.48
N SER A 214 29.14 18.16 0.19
CA SER A 214 29.94 19.21 -0.47
C SER A 214 31.15 18.63 -1.22
N ALA A 215 31.68 17.52 -0.75
CA ALA A 215 32.77 16.81 -1.44
C ALA A 215 32.32 16.13 -2.75
N ILE A 216 31.00 16.05 -2.96
CA ILE A 216 30.39 15.38 -4.11
C ILE A 216 30.17 16.35 -5.28
N THR A 217 30.08 17.66 -4.99
CA THR A 217 29.83 18.73 -5.99
C THR A 217 31.12 19.36 -6.53
N ASP A 218 32.29 19.10 -5.96
CA ASP A 218 33.56 19.67 -6.34
C ASP A 218 34.35 18.87 -7.40
N THR A 219 33.71 18.18 -8.31
CA THR A 219 34.34 17.81 -9.58
C THR A 219 34.17 18.97 -10.53
N GLU A 220 35.31 19.61 -10.83
CA GLU A 220 35.51 20.81 -11.65
C GLU A 220 34.57 20.89 -12.87
N GLU A 221 33.98 22.06 -13.08
CA GLU A 221 33.37 22.48 -14.35
C GLU A 221 34.41 22.42 -15.49
N ASP A 222 34.70 21.22 -15.98
CA ASP A 222 35.35 21.08 -17.25
C ASP A 222 34.29 20.89 -18.34
N SER A 223 34.28 21.94 -19.18
CA SER A 223 33.54 22.12 -20.40
C SER A 223 33.29 20.84 -21.18
N PHE A 224 32.07 20.50 -21.32
CA PHE A 224 31.41 19.77 -22.39
C PHE A 224 30.40 18.75 -21.81
N GLY A 225 29.17 19.16 -21.75
CA GLY A 225 27.92 18.43 -21.88
C GLY A 225 27.92 16.89 -21.74
N SER A 226 28.44 16.36 -20.63
CA SER A 226 28.23 14.96 -20.23
C SER A 226 27.78 15.02 -18.78
N THR A 227 26.53 14.62 -18.52
CA THR A 227 26.07 14.28 -17.18
C THR A 227 26.75 12.97 -16.82
N ASP A 228 28.02 13.03 -16.43
CA ASP A 228 28.72 11.87 -15.91
C ASP A 228 28.08 11.50 -14.57
N TYR A 229 27.38 10.40 -14.60
CA TYR A 229 26.90 9.67 -13.45
C TYR A 229 28.10 9.33 -12.56
N VAL A 230 28.28 10.05 -11.47
CA VAL A 230 29.31 9.70 -10.51
C VAL A 230 28.86 8.39 -9.84
N ASP A 231 29.44 7.30 -10.31
CA ASP A 231 29.26 5.98 -9.68
C ASP A 231 30.00 6.00 -8.34
N PHE A 232 29.26 6.12 -7.24
CA PHE A 232 29.79 6.08 -5.88
C PHE A 232 30.48 4.76 -5.56
N SER A 233 30.33 3.73 -6.39
CA SER A 233 30.98 2.42 -6.19
C SER A 233 32.51 2.46 -6.40
N SER A 234 33.04 3.46 -7.11
CA SER A 234 34.46 3.48 -7.47
C SER A 234 35.37 4.34 -6.59
N ASP A 235 34.85 5.36 -5.90
CA ASP A 235 35.69 6.28 -5.10
C ASP A 235 35.44 6.22 -3.57
N MET A 236 34.41 5.49 -3.11
CA MET A 236 34.18 5.28 -1.67
C MET A 236 34.68 3.89 -1.25
N THR A 237 35.98 3.65 -1.33
CA THR A 237 36.60 2.38 -0.88
C THR A 237 36.44 2.09 0.62
N ASP A 238 35.94 3.05 1.39
CA ASP A 238 35.68 2.92 2.83
C ASP A 238 34.18 3.10 3.21
N TRP A 239 33.26 3.22 2.22
CA TRP A 239 31.83 3.33 2.56
C TRP A 239 31.26 1.96 2.90
N THR A 240 30.91 1.78 4.17
CA THR A 240 30.39 0.53 4.74
C THR A 240 28.87 0.49 4.82
N GLY A 241 28.17 1.39 4.09
CA GLY A 241 26.72 1.42 4.06
C GLY A 241 26.11 0.13 3.50
N THR A 242 24.89 -0.20 3.92
CA THR A 242 24.17 -1.36 3.42
C THR A 242 23.68 -1.09 1.99
N GLU A 243 23.98 -2.00 1.05
CA GLU A 243 23.49 -1.90 -0.32
C GLU A 243 21.97 -1.72 -0.38
N GLY A 244 21.50 -0.82 -1.23
CA GLY A 244 20.08 -0.53 -1.41
C GLY A 244 19.48 0.50 -0.45
N CYS A 245 20.19 0.86 0.62
CA CYS A 245 19.74 1.88 1.57
C CYS A 245 19.95 3.31 1.02
N ILE A 246 19.27 4.26 1.64
CA ILE A 246 19.36 5.69 1.36
C ILE A 246 20.03 6.36 2.57
N VAL A 247 21.09 7.11 2.33
CA VAL A 247 21.89 7.74 3.38
C VAL A 247 21.81 9.25 3.30
N LEU A 248 21.57 9.88 4.44
CA LEU A 248 21.42 11.31 4.60
C LEU A 248 22.56 11.88 5.46
N PRO A 249 22.86 13.19 5.37
CA PRO A 249 23.53 13.89 6.43
C PRO A 249 22.79 13.70 7.76
N GLU A 250 23.52 13.53 8.85
CA GLU A 250 22.96 13.19 10.16
C GLU A 250 21.86 14.16 10.62
N GLU A 251 22.06 15.47 10.44
CA GLU A 251 21.08 16.49 10.82
C GLU A 251 19.76 16.34 10.03
N ALA A 252 19.85 16.09 8.72
CA ALA A 252 18.67 15.88 7.87
C ALA A 252 17.94 14.57 8.21
N ALA A 253 18.70 13.52 8.57
CA ALA A 253 18.11 12.26 9.01
C ALA A 253 17.36 12.42 10.33
N GLN A 254 17.89 13.21 11.28
CA GLN A 254 17.21 13.50 12.54
C GLN A 254 15.92 14.30 12.31
N GLU A 255 15.95 15.31 11.43
CA GLU A 255 14.76 16.08 11.07
C GLU A 255 13.72 15.21 10.35
N LEU A 256 14.15 14.37 9.40
CA LEU A 256 13.27 13.41 8.73
C LEU A 256 12.64 12.46 9.74
N TYR A 257 13.44 11.86 10.61
CA TYR A 257 12.99 10.91 11.64
C TYR A 257 11.94 11.51 12.57
N GLN A 258 12.08 12.77 12.96
CA GLN A 258 11.11 13.46 13.83
C GLN A 258 9.79 13.73 13.14
N ASN A 259 9.79 13.88 11.81
CA ASN A 259 8.65 14.35 11.02
C ASN A 259 7.90 13.25 10.27
N VAL A 260 8.48 12.07 10.07
CA VAL A 260 7.78 10.94 9.42
C VAL A 260 7.02 10.10 10.43
N GLU A 261 6.00 9.41 9.94
CA GLU A 261 5.20 8.45 10.71
C GLU A 261 5.22 7.09 9.98
N THR A 262 5.04 6.01 10.75
CA THR A 262 4.86 4.67 10.18
C THR A 262 3.63 4.66 9.26
N GLY A 263 3.75 4.04 8.09
CA GLY A 263 2.74 4.03 7.04
C GLY A 263 2.83 5.21 6.06
N MET A 264 3.70 6.22 6.32
CA MET A 264 3.91 7.32 5.38
C MET A 264 4.51 6.80 4.07
N PRO A 265 3.96 7.19 2.89
CA PRO A 265 4.49 6.76 1.60
C PRO A 265 5.93 7.25 1.36
N VAL A 266 6.72 6.40 0.71
CA VAL A 266 8.06 6.70 0.19
C VAL A 266 8.04 6.42 -1.30
N VAL A 267 8.18 7.46 -2.11
CA VAL A 267 8.18 7.41 -3.58
C VAL A 267 9.62 7.50 -4.06
N ILE A 268 10.12 6.44 -4.66
CA ILE A 268 11.51 6.34 -5.15
C ILE A 268 11.48 6.18 -6.66
N TYR A 269 12.18 7.05 -7.38
CA TYR A 269 12.20 7.04 -8.85
C TYR A 269 13.57 7.48 -9.42
N LYS A 270 13.75 7.17 -10.72
CA LYS A 270 14.93 7.58 -11.52
C LYS A 270 14.68 8.81 -12.35
#